data_d4c147738fb5ea1079fe3917c4d2384c
#
_entry.id   d4c147738fb5ea1079fe3917c4d2384c
#
_cell.length_a   1.000
_cell.length_b   1.000
_cell.length_c   1.000
_cell.angle_alpha   90.00
_cell.angle_beta   90.00
_cell.angle_gamma   90.00
#
_symmetry.space_group_name_H-M   'P 1'
#
loop_
_entity.id
_entity.type
_entity.pdbx_description
1 polymer ?
#
loop_
_entity_poly.entity_id
_entity_poly.type
_entity_poly.pdbx_seq_one_letter_code
_entity_poly.pdbx_strand_id
1 'polypeptide(L)'
;MKSSVDVSGKLAIDGGSAVNVEAFPAWPVFSEKTYQMLSEPLRTARLNYWSGPYGKKFEAELAAWHQARYCVTTVNEHGAFHLALASLGVAPGDEVICPSYIYFPPIFSILQLGALPVFSDVDCSHTLDPNVIEEKITDRTKAIIVAHMYGIVADMGAIMAIARKHGLRVLEDCTECFGGLYKGKKTGTVGDVGCFNLCHTKHLVTGGEGGAVITDDPDIHQACFSMRDYGFDTGDGFDMIKAEQQRLYVHNRIGSNYRMTEIQS
;
A
#
# COMPACT_ATOMS: atom_id res chain seq x y z
N MET A 1 31.58 17.64 16.71
CA MET A 1 32.12 18.88 16.12
C MET A 1 31.04 19.49 15.23
N LYS A 2 30.56 20.70 15.53
CA LYS A 2 29.62 21.39 14.64
C LYS A 2 30.47 21.95 13.48
N SER A 3 30.35 21.38 12.28
CA SER A 3 30.93 22.00 11.08
C SER A 3 30.17 23.29 10.82
N SER A 4 30.89 24.42 10.80
CA SER A 4 30.33 25.70 10.37
C SER A 4 29.97 25.55 8.89
N VAL A 5 28.69 25.59 8.57
CA VAL A 5 28.22 25.67 7.19
C VAL A 5 28.73 27.00 6.62
N ASP A 6 29.56 26.92 5.59
CA ASP A 6 30.01 28.09 4.87
C ASP A 6 28.82 28.68 4.08
N VAL A 7 28.32 29.81 4.56
CA VAL A 7 27.22 30.56 3.93
C VAL A 7 27.72 31.61 2.91
N SER A 8 28.89 31.38 2.28
CA SER A 8 29.43 32.29 1.26
C SER A 8 28.55 32.44 0.00
N GLY A 9 27.44 31.69 -0.07
CA GLY A 9 26.46 31.78 -1.17
C GLY A 9 26.88 31.07 -2.44
N LYS A 10 28.06 30.42 -2.47
CA LYS A 10 28.51 29.64 -3.62
C LYS A 10 28.06 28.18 -3.50
N LEU A 11 27.31 27.67 -4.48
CA LEU A 11 26.86 26.28 -4.49
C LEU A 11 28.07 25.33 -4.63
N ALA A 12 27.97 24.12 -4.04
CA ALA A 12 29.02 23.12 -4.13
C ALA A 12 29.36 22.74 -5.57
N ILE A 13 28.36 22.67 -6.46
CA ILE A 13 28.52 22.41 -7.89
C ILE A 13 29.32 23.51 -8.61
N ASP A 14 29.31 24.74 -8.09
CA ASP A 14 30.07 25.89 -8.59
C ASP A 14 31.42 26.04 -7.89
N GLY A 15 31.83 25.05 -7.10
CA GLY A 15 33.09 25.02 -6.35
C GLY A 15 33.02 25.65 -4.95
N GLY A 16 31.81 25.74 -4.35
CA GLY A 16 31.62 25.99 -2.94
C GLY A 16 31.84 24.74 -2.08
N SER A 17 31.71 24.87 -0.77
CA SER A 17 31.85 23.75 0.15
C SER A 17 30.60 22.83 0.10
N ALA A 18 30.81 21.52 0.00
CA ALA A 18 29.72 20.56 0.12
C ALA A 18 29.13 20.58 1.55
N VAL A 19 27.81 20.57 1.67
CA VAL A 19 27.10 20.49 2.95
C VAL A 19 27.31 19.13 3.61
N ASN A 20 27.35 18.08 2.79
CA ASN A 20 27.65 16.71 3.23
C ASN A 20 28.87 16.21 2.45
N VAL A 21 29.93 15.82 3.16
CA VAL A 21 31.16 15.26 2.59
C VAL A 21 31.26 13.74 2.76
N GLU A 22 30.36 13.16 3.54
CA GLU A 22 30.29 11.72 3.73
C GLU A 22 29.39 11.09 2.65
N ALA A 23 29.78 9.89 2.21
CA ALA A 23 28.92 9.12 1.30
C ALA A 23 27.62 8.73 2.01
N PHE A 24 26.49 8.81 1.29
CA PHE A 24 25.26 8.26 1.80
C PHE A 24 25.40 6.75 2.01
N PRO A 25 24.83 6.20 3.12
CA PRO A 25 24.87 4.76 3.34
C PRO A 25 24.15 4.01 2.21
N ALA A 26 24.62 2.81 1.92
CA ALA A 26 23.92 1.94 0.98
C ALA A 26 22.51 1.59 1.48
N TRP A 27 21.59 1.41 0.56
CA TRP A 27 20.23 0.98 0.83
C TRP A 27 19.78 -0.07 -0.20
N PRO A 28 19.06 -1.12 0.21
CA PRO A 28 18.80 -1.54 1.60
C PRO A 28 20.03 -2.18 2.27
N VAL A 29 20.02 -2.23 3.62
CA VAL A 29 21.04 -2.91 4.41
C VAL A 29 20.36 -4.01 5.23
N PHE A 30 20.84 -5.24 5.09
CA PHE A 30 20.32 -6.40 5.80
C PHE A 30 21.26 -6.86 6.91
N SER A 31 20.70 -7.24 8.04
CA SER A 31 21.45 -7.78 9.16
C SER A 31 21.71 -9.28 8.98
N GLU A 32 22.70 -9.81 9.71
CA GLU A 32 22.95 -11.26 9.76
C GLU A 32 21.71 -12.05 10.19
N LYS A 33 20.90 -11.48 11.10
CA LYS A 33 19.61 -12.06 11.48
C LYS A 33 18.66 -12.19 10.29
N THR A 34 18.63 -11.21 9.39
CA THR A 34 17.81 -11.25 8.16
C THR A 34 18.23 -12.40 7.26
N TYR A 35 19.55 -12.59 7.05
CA TYR A 35 20.06 -13.73 6.27
C TYR A 35 19.69 -15.09 6.88
N GLN A 36 19.77 -15.21 8.19
CA GLN A 36 19.37 -16.44 8.90
C GLN A 36 17.87 -16.72 8.73
N MET A 37 17.03 -15.72 8.93
CA MET A 37 15.57 -15.86 8.75
C MET A 37 15.21 -16.21 7.31
N LEU A 38 15.83 -15.56 6.32
CA LEU A 38 15.59 -15.83 4.90
C LEU A 38 15.97 -17.25 4.49
N SER A 39 16.96 -17.86 5.15
CA SER A 39 17.39 -19.22 4.85
C SER A 39 16.40 -20.30 5.31
N GLU A 40 15.55 -20.02 6.29
CA GLU A 40 14.65 -21.01 6.89
C GLU A 40 13.56 -21.51 5.93
N PRO A 41 12.83 -20.68 5.17
CA PRO A 41 11.88 -21.16 4.18
C PRO A 41 12.49 -22.12 3.17
N LEU A 42 13.73 -21.87 2.74
CA LEU A 42 14.47 -22.74 1.82
C LEU A 42 14.82 -24.08 2.46
N ARG A 43 15.31 -24.07 3.71
CA ARG A 43 15.66 -25.33 4.45
C ARG A 43 14.46 -26.19 4.75
N THR A 44 13.31 -25.58 5.04
CA THR A 44 12.08 -26.30 5.40
C THR A 44 11.19 -26.59 4.20
N ALA A 45 11.54 -26.08 2.98
CA ALA A 45 10.73 -26.16 1.77
C ALA A 45 9.30 -25.60 1.95
N ARG A 46 9.11 -24.67 2.91
CA ARG A 46 7.85 -23.95 3.14
C ARG A 46 7.93 -22.59 2.46
N LEU A 47 7.62 -22.54 1.17
CA LEU A 47 7.93 -21.38 0.33
C LEU A 47 6.74 -20.49 0.02
N ASN A 48 5.52 -21.00 0.15
CA ASN A 48 4.34 -20.22 -0.13
C ASN A 48 3.59 -19.82 1.16
N TYR A 49 2.76 -18.79 1.07
CA TYR A 49 1.98 -18.23 2.17
C TYR A 49 1.19 -19.29 2.98
N TRP A 50 0.64 -20.31 2.33
CA TRP A 50 -0.19 -21.32 3.00
C TRP A 50 0.62 -22.34 3.79
N SER A 51 1.81 -22.66 3.32
CA SER A 51 2.67 -23.68 3.93
C SER A 51 3.61 -23.14 5.02
N GLY A 52 3.90 -21.85 4.99
CA GLY A 52 4.84 -21.20 5.91
C GLY A 52 4.17 -20.28 6.93
N PRO A 53 4.92 -19.81 7.92
CA PRO A 53 4.42 -18.92 8.98
C PRO A 53 4.67 -17.43 8.74
N TYR A 54 5.64 -17.06 7.85
CA TYR A 54 6.17 -15.70 7.80
C TYR A 54 5.17 -14.70 7.20
N GLY A 55 4.45 -15.05 6.14
CA GLY A 55 3.42 -14.20 5.56
C GLY A 55 2.35 -13.81 6.58
N LYS A 56 1.83 -14.78 7.31
CA LYS A 56 0.82 -14.57 8.36
C LYS A 56 1.34 -13.75 9.53
N LYS A 57 2.60 -14.02 9.93
CA LYS A 57 3.27 -13.28 11.00
C LYS A 57 3.50 -11.82 10.59
N PHE A 58 3.96 -11.59 9.38
CA PHE A 58 4.18 -10.25 8.85
C PHE A 58 2.87 -9.46 8.77
N GLU A 59 1.78 -10.06 8.30
CA GLU A 59 0.45 -9.43 8.31
C GLU A 59 0.04 -9.01 9.73
N ALA A 60 0.20 -9.89 10.71
CA ALA A 60 -0.14 -9.58 12.10
C ALA A 60 0.73 -8.46 12.70
N GLU A 61 2.04 -8.48 12.44
CA GLU A 61 2.96 -7.45 12.93
C GLU A 61 2.73 -6.09 12.26
N LEU A 62 2.49 -6.07 10.94
CA LEU A 62 2.23 -4.85 10.20
C LEU A 62 0.91 -4.19 10.60
N ALA A 63 -0.16 -4.99 10.76
CA ALA A 63 -1.44 -4.52 11.28
C ALA A 63 -1.28 -3.94 12.69
N ALA A 64 -0.64 -4.67 13.60
CA ALA A 64 -0.42 -4.22 14.98
C ALA A 64 0.42 -2.93 15.03
N TRP A 65 1.47 -2.81 14.21
CA TRP A 65 2.31 -1.63 14.17
C TRP A 65 1.53 -0.39 13.69
N HIS A 66 0.62 -0.55 12.71
CA HIS A 66 -0.27 0.53 12.23
C HIS A 66 -1.44 0.79 13.18
N GLN A 67 -1.70 -0.08 14.16
CA GLN A 67 -2.92 -0.07 14.97
C GLN A 67 -4.19 -0.31 14.13
N ALA A 68 -4.05 -1.04 13.02
CA ALA A 68 -5.14 -1.51 12.18
C ALA A 68 -5.58 -2.91 12.63
N ARG A 69 -6.84 -3.28 12.31
CA ARG A 69 -7.36 -4.60 12.66
C ARG A 69 -6.87 -5.70 11.72
N TYR A 70 -6.65 -5.37 10.45
CA TYR A 70 -6.36 -6.34 9.40
C TYR A 70 -5.25 -5.87 8.49
N CYS A 71 -4.48 -6.83 7.99
CA CYS A 71 -3.51 -6.66 6.93
C CYS A 71 -3.61 -7.84 5.95
N VAL A 72 -3.44 -7.57 4.66
CA VAL A 72 -3.30 -8.57 3.61
C VAL A 72 -2.05 -8.24 2.80
N THR A 73 -1.06 -9.12 2.84
CA THR A 73 0.16 -8.97 2.03
C THR A 73 -0.03 -9.44 0.61
N THR A 74 0.67 -8.81 -0.33
CA THR A 74 0.61 -9.12 -1.75
C THR A 74 2.01 -9.23 -2.35
N VAL A 75 2.13 -9.92 -3.48
CA VAL A 75 3.38 -10.13 -4.20
C VAL A 75 4.07 -8.82 -4.62
N ASN A 76 3.32 -7.75 -4.81
CA ASN A 76 3.80 -6.42 -5.16
C ASN A 76 2.74 -5.35 -4.85
N GLU A 77 3.14 -4.09 -4.96
CA GLU A 77 2.30 -2.90 -4.80
C GLU A 77 1.05 -2.94 -5.69
N HIS A 78 1.22 -3.27 -6.97
CA HIS A 78 0.11 -3.27 -7.93
C HIS A 78 -1.00 -4.23 -7.50
N GLY A 79 -0.65 -5.42 -7.00
CA GLY A 79 -1.60 -6.35 -6.40
C GLY A 79 -2.35 -5.75 -5.21
N ALA A 80 -1.66 -4.97 -4.36
CA ALA A 80 -2.31 -4.29 -3.23
C ALA A 80 -3.37 -3.28 -3.68
N PHE A 81 -3.02 -2.40 -4.64
CA PHE A 81 -3.98 -1.42 -5.19
C PHE A 81 -5.15 -2.07 -5.91
N HIS A 82 -4.89 -3.11 -6.71
CA HIS A 82 -5.94 -3.83 -7.44
C HIS A 82 -6.94 -4.47 -6.47
N LEU A 83 -6.45 -5.15 -5.42
CA LEU A 83 -7.30 -5.75 -4.40
C LEU A 83 -8.09 -4.70 -3.61
N ALA A 84 -7.42 -3.63 -3.20
CA ALA A 84 -8.05 -2.56 -2.43
C ALA A 84 -9.19 -1.89 -3.22
N LEU A 85 -8.92 -1.45 -4.46
CA LEU A 85 -9.95 -0.83 -5.31
C LEU A 85 -11.12 -1.77 -5.59
N ALA A 86 -10.84 -3.04 -5.92
CA ALA A 86 -11.88 -4.04 -6.14
C ALA A 86 -12.72 -4.28 -4.87
N SER A 87 -12.08 -4.29 -3.67
CA SER A 87 -12.79 -4.45 -2.39
C SER A 87 -13.66 -3.25 -2.02
N LEU A 88 -13.31 -2.05 -2.49
CA LEU A 88 -14.14 -0.84 -2.37
C LEU A 88 -15.34 -0.87 -3.35
N GLY A 89 -15.44 -1.89 -4.19
CA GLY A 89 -16.52 -2.07 -5.14
C GLY A 89 -16.34 -1.28 -6.44
N VAL A 90 -15.11 -0.90 -6.77
CA VAL A 90 -14.79 -0.28 -8.08
C VAL A 90 -14.98 -1.33 -9.18
N ALA A 91 -15.77 -0.99 -10.20
CA ALA A 91 -16.20 -1.86 -11.28
C ALA A 91 -16.08 -1.17 -12.66
N PRO A 92 -16.22 -1.90 -13.77
CA PRO A 92 -16.17 -1.31 -15.10
C PRO A 92 -17.16 -0.15 -15.27
N GLY A 93 -16.63 0.98 -15.75
CA GLY A 93 -17.41 2.22 -15.96
C GLY A 93 -17.47 3.17 -14.78
N ASP A 94 -17.06 2.75 -13.59
CA ASP A 94 -16.90 3.63 -12.44
C ASP A 94 -15.75 4.63 -12.65
N GLU A 95 -15.77 5.72 -11.91
CA GLU A 95 -14.74 6.73 -11.86
C GLU A 95 -14.03 6.72 -10.51
N VAL A 96 -12.69 6.84 -10.53
CA VAL A 96 -11.87 6.98 -9.33
C VAL A 96 -11.09 8.28 -9.41
N ILE A 97 -11.36 9.20 -8.49
CA ILE A 97 -10.60 10.44 -8.39
C ILE A 97 -9.21 10.13 -7.83
N CYS A 98 -8.17 10.67 -8.47
CA CYS A 98 -6.79 10.47 -8.07
C CYS A 98 -5.98 11.75 -8.30
N PRO A 99 -4.88 11.97 -7.53
CA PRO A 99 -4.02 13.13 -7.77
C PRO A 99 -3.38 13.07 -9.15
N SER A 100 -3.19 14.24 -9.78
CA SER A 100 -2.45 14.33 -11.05
C SER A 100 -0.95 14.04 -10.87
N TYR A 101 -0.44 14.19 -9.65
CA TYR A 101 0.92 13.83 -9.26
C TYR A 101 0.90 12.57 -8.39
N ILE A 102 1.05 11.42 -9.03
CA ILE A 102 1.00 10.10 -8.40
C ILE A 102 1.87 9.12 -9.17
N TYR A 103 2.40 8.09 -8.49
CA TYR A 103 3.07 6.99 -9.17
C TYR A 103 2.04 6.14 -9.92
N PHE A 104 2.43 5.47 -11.00
CA PHE A 104 1.49 4.84 -11.95
C PHE A 104 0.74 3.57 -11.47
N PRO A 105 1.20 2.73 -10.51
CA PRO A 105 0.50 1.49 -10.16
C PRO A 105 -0.96 1.67 -9.71
N PRO A 106 -1.34 2.67 -8.92
CA PRO A 106 -2.74 2.95 -8.63
C PRO A 106 -3.57 3.19 -9.88
N ILE A 107 -3.02 3.95 -10.85
CA ILE A 107 -3.71 4.29 -12.10
C ILE A 107 -3.94 3.04 -12.96
N PHE A 108 -2.91 2.18 -13.10
CA PHE A 108 -3.07 0.93 -13.84
C PHE A 108 -4.05 -0.02 -13.16
N SER A 109 -4.12 -0.02 -11.82
CA SER A 109 -5.11 -0.82 -11.10
C SER A 109 -6.55 -0.35 -11.37
N ILE A 110 -6.79 0.97 -11.49
CA ILE A 110 -8.10 1.51 -11.92
C ILE A 110 -8.45 1.00 -13.31
N LEU A 111 -7.52 1.16 -14.27
CA LEU A 111 -7.73 0.74 -15.66
C LEU A 111 -7.92 -0.78 -15.78
N GLN A 112 -7.22 -1.58 -14.98
CA GLN A 112 -7.35 -3.04 -14.97
C GLN A 112 -8.73 -3.50 -14.49
N LEU A 113 -9.38 -2.72 -13.63
CA LEU A 113 -10.78 -2.94 -13.21
C LEU A 113 -11.81 -2.46 -14.25
N GLY A 114 -11.36 -1.88 -15.38
CA GLY A 114 -12.25 -1.29 -16.39
C GLY A 114 -12.87 0.04 -15.95
N ALA A 115 -12.37 0.63 -14.88
CA ALA A 115 -12.77 1.93 -14.36
C ALA A 115 -11.93 3.07 -15.00
N LEU A 116 -12.32 4.31 -14.76
CA LEU A 116 -11.70 5.51 -15.33
C LEU A 116 -11.00 6.31 -14.24
N PRO A 117 -9.68 6.60 -14.37
CA PRO A 117 -9.02 7.57 -13.49
C PRO A 117 -9.49 8.99 -13.84
N VAL A 118 -9.93 9.73 -12.82
CA VAL A 118 -10.28 11.16 -12.92
C VAL A 118 -9.22 11.96 -12.17
N PHE A 119 -8.36 12.63 -12.92
CA PHE A 119 -7.27 13.37 -12.31
C PHE A 119 -7.77 14.68 -11.69
N SER A 120 -7.35 14.94 -10.46
CA SER A 120 -7.54 16.18 -9.74
C SER A 120 -6.19 16.78 -9.37
N ASP A 121 -6.12 18.10 -9.32
CA ASP A 121 -4.86 18.78 -9.06
C ASP A 121 -4.35 18.57 -7.64
N VAL A 122 -3.06 18.81 -7.48
CA VAL A 122 -2.36 18.82 -6.19
C VAL A 122 -2.06 20.23 -5.76
N ASP A 123 -1.96 20.44 -4.46
CA ASP A 123 -1.55 21.74 -3.89
C ASP A 123 -0.01 21.87 -3.82
N CYS A 124 0.47 22.92 -3.17
CA CYS A 124 1.91 23.17 -3.00
C CYS A 124 2.63 22.12 -2.13
N SER A 125 1.91 21.23 -1.45
CA SER A 125 2.47 20.09 -0.71
C SER A 125 2.69 18.85 -1.58
N HIS A 126 2.31 18.91 -2.86
CA HIS A 126 2.28 17.80 -3.81
C HIS A 126 1.28 16.70 -3.43
N THR A 127 0.35 16.95 -2.53
CA THR A 127 -0.76 16.05 -2.20
C THR A 127 -2.06 16.56 -2.81
N LEU A 128 -3.08 15.69 -2.88
CA LEU A 128 -4.37 16.02 -3.48
C LEU A 128 -4.99 17.27 -2.84
N ASP A 129 -5.29 18.29 -3.66
CA ASP A 129 -5.91 19.54 -3.19
C ASP A 129 -7.41 19.31 -2.89
N PRO A 130 -7.85 19.40 -1.62
CA PRO A 130 -9.24 19.19 -1.27
C PRO A 130 -10.20 20.25 -1.86
N ASN A 131 -9.70 21.44 -2.23
CA ASN A 131 -10.54 22.52 -2.73
C ASN A 131 -11.11 22.26 -4.13
N VAL A 132 -10.51 21.34 -4.90
CA VAL A 132 -10.90 21.07 -6.28
C VAL A 132 -11.48 19.64 -6.49
N ILE A 133 -11.57 18.84 -5.42
CA ILE A 133 -12.10 17.47 -5.51
C ILE A 133 -13.58 17.46 -5.92
N GLU A 134 -14.40 18.31 -5.28
CA GLU A 134 -15.85 18.30 -5.50
C GLU A 134 -16.25 18.57 -6.96
N GLU A 135 -15.45 19.37 -7.68
CA GLU A 135 -15.68 19.66 -9.10
C GLU A 135 -15.49 18.43 -10.02
N LYS A 136 -14.82 17.40 -9.52
CA LYS A 136 -14.55 16.17 -10.25
C LYS A 136 -15.54 15.05 -9.97
N ILE A 137 -16.44 15.26 -8.98
CA ILE A 137 -17.40 14.22 -8.58
C ILE A 137 -18.56 14.17 -9.57
N THR A 138 -18.85 12.96 -10.02
CA THR A 138 -20.02 12.62 -10.85
C THR A 138 -20.83 11.49 -10.21
N ASP A 139 -21.92 11.12 -10.82
CA ASP A 139 -22.74 9.95 -10.41
C ASP A 139 -22.02 8.60 -10.58
N ARG A 140 -20.93 8.58 -11.32
CA ARG A 140 -20.06 7.40 -11.51
C ARG A 140 -18.88 7.36 -10.55
N THR A 141 -18.62 8.42 -9.81
CA THR A 141 -17.50 8.46 -8.87
C THR A 141 -17.70 7.46 -7.75
N LYS A 142 -16.77 6.54 -7.56
CA LYS A 142 -16.84 5.47 -6.57
C LYS A 142 -15.88 5.66 -5.41
N ALA A 143 -14.67 6.11 -5.71
CA ALA A 143 -13.60 6.23 -4.71
C ALA A 143 -12.69 7.44 -4.99
N ILE A 144 -11.94 7.82 -3.96
CA ILE A 144 -10.88 8.81 -4.02
C ILE A 144 -9.58 8.11 -3.59
N ILE A 145 -8.52 8.22 -4.40
CA ILE A 145 -7.16 7.84 -4.02
C ILE A 145 -6.46 9.08 -3.49
N VAL A 146 -5.85 8.95 -2.30
CA VAL A 146 -5.05 9.99 -1.68
C VAL A 146 -3.62 9.51 -1.56
N ALA A 147 -2.68 10.14 -2.28
CA ALA A 147 -1.27 9.82 -2.16
C ALA A 147 -0.58 10.74 -1.16
N HIS A 148 0.16 10.13 -0.22
CA HIS A 148 1.02 10.83 0.73
C HIS A 148 2.44 10.90 0.16
N MET A 149 2.76 12.03 -0.49
CA MET A 149 3.99 12.14 -1.27
C MET A 149 5.19 12.57 -0.41
N TYR A 150 6.33 11.91 -0.61
CA TYR A 150 7.61 12.27 0.01
C TYR A 150 7.60 12.42 1.54
N GLY A 151 6.73 11.66 2.23
CA GLY A 151 6.55 11.76 3.67
C GLY A 151 5.60 12.88 4.11
N ILE A 152 5.01 13.64 3.17
CA ILE A 152 4.02 14.67 3.46
C ILE A 152 2.63 14.03 3.47
N VAL A 153 1.94 14.16 4.59
CA VAL A 153 0.59 13.61 4.75
C VAL A 153 -0.43 14.62 4.21
N ALA A 154 -1.31 14.17 3.31
CA ALA A 154 -2.40 14.97 2.76
C ALA A 154 -3.38 15.43 3.85
N ASP A 155 -4.16 16.48 3.58
CA ASP A 155 -5.22 16.91 4.50
C ASP A 155 -6.40 15.92 4.50
N MET A 156 -6.18 14.81 5.18
CA MET A 156 -7.17 13.74 5.32
C MET A 156 -8.48 14.23 5.95
N GLY A 157 -8.43 15.27 6.81
CA GLY A 157 -9.64 15.80 7.45
C GLY A 157 -10.59 16.41 6.44
N ALA A 158 -10.08 17.27 5.55
CA ALA A 158 -10.86 17.88 4.48
C ALA A 158 -11.34 16.83 3.46
N ILE A 159 -10.45 15.95 3.02
CA ILE A 159 -10.77 14.89 2.03
C ILE A 159 -11.84 13.93 2.56
N MET A 160 -11.70 13.45 3.80
CA MET A 160 -12.70 12.58 4.43
C MET A 160 -14.05 13.26 4.66
N ALA A 161 -14.06 14.58 4.87
CA ALA A 161 -15.32 15.34 4.95
C ALA A 161 -16.05 15.35 3.60
N ILE A 162 -15.32 15.57 2.50
CA ILE A 162 -15.87 15.49 1.13
C ILE A 162 -16.35 14.06 0.84
N ALA A 163 -15.53 13.07 1.08
CA ALA A 163 -15.89 11.67 0.84
C ALA A 163 -17.17 11.26 1.57
N ARG A 164 -17.31 11.60 2.85
CA ARG A 164 -18.53 11.34 3.62
C ARG A 164 -19.76 12.07 3.09
N LYS A 165 -19.60 13.34 2.68
CA LYS A 165 -20.69 14.15 2.10
C LYS A 165 -21.28 13.53 0.84
N HIS A 166 -20.43 12.88 0.03
CA HIS A 166 -20.79 12.29 -1.25
C HIS A 166 -20.90 10.76 -1.23
N GLY A 167 -20.73 10.12 -0.06
CA GLY A 167 -20.79 8.66 0.08
C GLY A 167 -19.69 7.91 -0.65
N LEU A 168 -18.51 8.53 -0.82
CA LEU A 168 -17.36 7.98 -1.51
C LEU A 168 -16.43 7.23 -0.56
N ARG A 169 -15.73 6.21 -1.07
CA ARG A 169 -14.68 5.50 -0.35
C ARG A 169 -13.32 6.17 -0.55
N VAL A 170 -12.43 6.02 0.44
CA VAL A 170 -11.09 6.62 0.40
C VAL A 170 -10.03 5.55 0.55
N LEU A 171 -9.13 5.49 -0.45
CA LEU A 171 -7.92 4.69 -0.42
C LEU A 171 -6.73 5.61 -0.17
N GLU A 172 -5.92 5.30 0.85
CA GLU A 172 -4.66 5.97 1.11
C GLU A 172 -3.50 5.24 0.41
N ASP A 173 -2.78 5.92 -0.47
CA ASP A 173 -1.50 5.49 -0.99
C ASP A 173 -0.39 5.94 -0.03
N CYS A 174 0.13 5.01 0.74
CA CYS A 174 1.15 5.22 1.76
C CYS A 174 2.56 4.82 1.30
N THR A 175 2.75 4.59 0.01
CA THR A 175 3.99 4.03 -0.55
C THR A 175 5.20 4.94 -0.35
N GLU A 176 5.00 6.25 -0.30
CA GLU A 176 6.03 7.27 -0.07
C GLU A 176 6.01 7.83 1.37
N CYS A 177 5.14 7.30 2.25
CA CYS A 177 4.90 7.86 3.58
C CYS A 177 4.66 6.77 4.65
N PHE A 178 5.54 5.75 4.70
CA PHE A 178 5.45 4.71 5.70
C PHE A 178 5.65 5.30 7.10
N GLY A 179 4.64 5.13 7.97
CA GLY A 179 4.67 5.63 9.35
C GLY A 179 4.38 7.12 9.52
N GLY A 180 3.95 7.82 8.47
CA GLY A 180 3.45 9.19 8.59
C GLY A 180 2.27 9.29 9.56
N LEU A 181 2.07 10.46 10.15
CA LEU A 181 1.01 10.68 11.14
C LEU A 181 0.08 11.83 10.72
N TYR A 182 -1.22 11.55 10.68
CA TYR A 182 -2.26 12.55 10.61
C TYR A 182 -3.02 12.64 11.93
N LYS A 183 -2.82 13.73 12.68
CA LYS A 183 -3.45 13.95 14.00
C LYS A 183 -3.31 12.76 14.95
N GLY A 184 -2.11 12.14 14.97
CA GLY A 184 -1.78 11.01 15.82
C GLY A 184 -2.17 9.62 15.29
N LYS A 185 -2.89 9.52 14.16
CA LYS A 185 -3.17 8.27 13.46
C LYS A 185 -2.14 8.04 12.36
N LYS A 186 -1.69 6.81 12.18
CA LYS A 186 -0.77 6.47 11.10
C LYS A 186 -1.45 6.52 9.74
N THR A 187 -0.71 6.94 8.72
CA THR A 187 -1.16 6.86 7.33
C THR A 187 -1.59 5.43 6.98
N GLY A 188 -2.65 5.32 6.18
CA GLY A 188 -3.30 4.06 5.83
C GLY A 188 -4.43 3.64 6.80
N THR A 189 -4.65 4.40 7.91
CA THR A 189 -5.70 4.11 8.90
C THR A 189 -6.72 5.24 9.06
N VAL A 190 -6.69 6.24 8.20
CA VAL A 190 -7.61 7.37 8.25
C VAL A 190 -8.72 7.24 7.22
N GLY A 191 -8.41 6.72 6.04
CA GLY A 191 -9.35 6.32 5.00
C GLY A 191 -10.01 4.97 5.29
N ASP A 192 -10.66 4.40 4.30
CA ASP A 192 -11.29 3.06 4.39
C ASP A 192 -10.25 1.94 4.26
N VAL A 193 -9.19 2.18 3.48
CA VAL A 193 -8.12 1.22 3.21
C VAL A 193 -6.79 1.94 2.92
N GLY A 194 -5.68 1.38 3.38
CA GLY A 194 -4.33 1.86 3.07
C GLY A 194 -3.52 0.84 2.28
N CYS A 195 -2.78 1.31 1.29
CA CYS A 195 -1.88 0.51 0.46
C CYS A 195 -0.42 0.90 0.65
N PHE A 196 0.46 -0.10 0.62
CA PHE A 196 1.90 0.05 0.80
C PHE A 196 2.67 -0.67 -0.31
N ASN A 197 3.78 -0.05 -0.74
CA ASN A 197 4.81 -0.69 -1.52
C ASN A 197 5.96 -1.10 -0.61
N LEU A 198 6.42 -2.32 -0.75
CA LEU A 198 7.48 -2.93 0.06
C LEU A 198 8.66 -3.38 -0.81
N CYS A 199 8.84 -2.78 -2.00
CA CYS A 199 9.95 -3.09 -2.88
C CYS A 199 11.27 -2.52 -2.33
N HIS A 200 12.40 -2.95 -2.93
CA HIS A 200 13.76 -2.66 -2.44
C HIS A 200 14.12 -1.17 -2.32
N THR A 201 13.36 -0.26 -2.91
CA THR A 201 13.60 1.20 -2.83
C THR A 201 12.79 1.90 -1.73
N LYS A 202 11.91 1.19 -1.03
CA LYS A 202 10.98 1.77 -0.05
C LYS A 202 11.51 1.74 1.38
N HIS A 203 10.81 2.40 2.30
CA HIS A 203 11.19 2.54 3.71
C HIS A 203 11.18 1.21 4.47
N LEU A 204 10.28 0.31 4.13
CA LEU A 204 10.24 -1.09 4.58
C LEU A 204 10.41 -1.98 3.36
N VAL A 205 11.38 -2.89 3.43
CA VAL A 205 11.83 -3.70 2.30
C VAL A 205 11.60 -5.18 2.59
N THR A 206 11.03 -5.88 1.63
CA THR A 206 10.88 -7.35 1.61
C THR A 206 12.02 -8.01 0.81
N GLY A 207 11.87 -9.27 0.43
CA GLY A 207 12.82 -9.99 -0.45
C GLY A 207 12.85 -9.50 -1.91
N GLY A 208 12.58 -8.21 -2.16
CA GLY A 208 12.74 -7.54 -3.45
C GLY A 208 11.47 -6.85 -3.94
N GLU A 209 10.36 -7.54 -3.94
CA GLU A 209 9.04 -7.03 -4.28
C GLU A 209 8.04 -7.39 -3.19
N GLY A 210 7.06 -6.53 -2.97
CA GLY A 210 6.00 -6.75 -2.01
C GLY A 210 4.99 -5.61 -1.97
N GLY A 211 3.83 -5.89 -1.46
CA GLY A 211 2.79 -4.91 -1.15
C GLY A 211 1.98 -5.33 0.06
N ALA A 212 1.23 -4.41 0.59
CA ALA A 212 0.31 -4.69 1.67
C ALA A 212 -0.93 -3.79 1.59
N VAL A 213 -2.04 -4.33 2.04
CA VAL A 213 -3.31 -3.64 2.27
C VAL A 213 -3.59 -3.68 3.76
N ILE A 214 -3.93 -2.55 4.38
CA ILE A 214 -4.42 -2.51 5.77
C ILE A 214 -5.81 -1.89 5.82
N THR A 215 -6.64 -2.34 6.75
CA THR A 215 -8.00 -1.82 6.96
C THR A 215 -8.55 -2.21 8.33
N ASP A 216 -9.53 -1.45 8.82
CA ASP A 216 -10.32 -1.83 9.99
C ASP A 216 -11.66 -2.48 9.60
N ASP A 217 -12.02 -2.46 8.32
CA ASP A 217 -13.27 -2.99 7.79
C ASP A 217 -13.12 -4.50 7.49
N PRO A 218 -13.90 -5.38 8.17
CA PRO A 218 -13.83 -6.83 7.96
C PRO A 218 -14.24 -7.25 6.55
N ASP A 219 -15.16 -6.53 5.90
CA ASP A 219 -15.64 -6.87 4.55
C ASP A 219 -14.58 -6.57 3.50
N ILE A 220 -13.87 -5.43 3.64
CA ILE A 220 -12.71 -5.08 2.81
C ILE A 220 -11.61 -6.13 3.00
N HIS A 221 -11.29 -6.48 4.26
CA HIS A 221 -10.30 -7.51 4.57
C HIS A 221 -10.64 -8.85 3.90
N GLN A 222 -11.86 -9.35 4.12
CA GLN A 222 -12.30 -10.62 3.55
C GLN A 222 -12.28 -10.60 2.01
N ALA A 223 -12.69 -9.49 1.40
CA ALA A 223 -12.63 -9.33 -0.04
C ALA A 223 -11.20 -9.39 -0.57
N CYS A 224 -10.27 -8.62 0.01
CA CYS A 224 -8.86 -8.63 -0.36
C CYS A 224 -8.22 -10.00 -0.17
N PHE A 225 -8.47 -10.65 0.98
CA PHE A 225 -7.91 -11.95 1.30
C PHE A 225 -8.38 -13.04 0.32
N SER A 226 -9.68 -13.05 0.00
CA SER A 226 -10.27 -13.97 -0.98
C SER A 226 -9.71 -13.72 -2.38
N MET A 227 -9.75 -12.47 -2.87
CA MET A 227 -9.31 -12.13 -4.22
C MET A 227 -7.81 -12.32 -4.43
N ARG A 228 -6.98 -12.18 -3.38
CA ARG A 228 -5.55 -12.52 -3.42
C ARG A 228 -5.31 -13.98 -3.79
N ASP A 229 -6.25 -14.85 -3.47
CA ASP A 229 -6.22 -16.30 -3.66
C ASP A 229 -7.33 -16.76 -4.60
N TYR A 230 -7.35 -16.24 -5.83
CA TYR A 230 -8.29 -16.65 -6.89
C TYR A 230 -9.77 -16.45 -6.59
N GLY A 231 -10.13 -15.74 -5.51
CA GLY A 231 -11.53 -15.53 -5.11
C GLY A 231 -12.17 -16.70 -4.39
N PHE A 232 -11.37 -17.53 -3.71
CA PHE A 232 -11.91 -18.60 -2.86
C PHE A 232 -12.87 -18.03 -1.80
N ASP A 233 -13.87 -18.81 -1.48
CA ASP A 233 -14.72 -18.55 -0.31
C ASP A 233 -13.91 -18.79 0.96
N THR A 234 -13.45 -17.70 1.56
CA THR A 234 -12.59 -17.69 2.74
C THR A 234 -13.38 -17.44 4.03
N GLY A 235 -14.56 -18.04 4.14
CA GLY A 235 -15.35 -17.99 5.37
C GLY A 235 -14.60 -18.48 6.61
N ASP A 236 -15.19 -18.39 7.78
CA ASP A 236 -14.59 -18.76 9.06
C ASP A 236 -13.93 -20.16 9.00
N GLY A 237 -12.65 -20.21 9.36
CA GLY A 237 -11.90 -21.47 9.39
C GLY A 237 -11.41 -21.97 8.03
N PHE A 238 -11.40 -21.11 6.98
CA PHE A 238 -10.85 -21.48 5.68
C PHE A 238 -9.39 -21.93 5.79
N ASP A 239 -9.11 -23.11 5.24
CA ASP A 239 -7.78 -23.69 5.15
C ASP A 239 -7.55 -24.20 3.72
N MET A 240 -6.67 -23.51 2.99
CA MET A 240 -6.35 -23.82 1.60
C MET A 240 -5.84 -25.27 1.44
N ILE A 241 -5.01 -25.74 2.38
CA ILE A 241 -4.46 -27.10 2.30
C ILE A 241 -5.57 -28.14 2.39
N LYS A 242 -6.54 -27.93 3.30
CA LYS A 242 -7.72 -28.80 3.41
C LYS A 242 -8.62 -28.69 2.19
N ALA A 243 -8.83 -27.48 1.68
CA ALA A 243 -9.63 -27.25 0.47
C ALA A 243 -9.02 -27.97 -0.73
N GLU A 244 -7.70 -27.92 -0.91
CA GLU A 244 -7.00 -28.68 -1.95
C GLU A 244 -7.12 -30.20 -1.78
N GLN A 245 -6.90 -30.71 -0.56
CA GLN A 245 -7.01 -32.14 -0.27
C GLN A 245 -8.41 -32.70 -0.51
N GLN A 246 -9.43 -31.91 -0.18
CA GLN A 246 -10.84 -32.27 -0.34
C GLN A 246 -11.41 -31.91 -1.70
N ARG A 247 -10.63 -31.22 -2.57
CA ARG A 247 -11.06 -30.69 -3.87
C ARG A 247 -12.29 -29.76 -3.76
N LEU A 248 -12.39 -29.01 -2.68
CA LEU A 248 -13.48 -28.08 -2.42
C LEU A 248 -13.09 -26.67 -2.94
N TYR A 249 -13.14 -26.50 -4.24
CA TYR A 249 -12.82 -25.23 -4.90
C TYR A 249 -14.09 -24.40 -5.08
N VAL A 250 -14.52 -23.71 -4.02
CA VAL A 250 -15.65 -22.79 -4.09
C VAL A 250 -15.11 -21.37 -4.23
N HIS A 251 -15.50 -20.71 -5.30
CA HIS A 251 -15.13 -19.33 -5.59
C HIS A 251 -16.37 -18.47 -5.55
N ASN A 252 -16.38 -17.42 -4.74
CA ASN A 252 -17.51 -16.48 -4.64
C ASN A 252 -17.25 -15.14 -5.34
N ARG A 253 -16.03 -14.96 -5.87
CA ARG A 253 -15.62 -13.77 -6.63
C ARG A 253 -14.48 -14.09 -7.58
N ILE A 254 -14.19 -13.17 -8.51
CA ILE A 254 -13.02 -13.25 -9.38
C ILE A 254 -11.80 -12.78 -8.58
N GLY A 255 -10.72 -13.55 -8.62
CA GLY A 255 -9.47 -13.21 -7.96
C GLY A 255 -8.26 -13.58 -8.81
N SER A 256 -7.07 -13.38 -8.26
CA SER A 256 -5.79 -13.68 -8.90
C SER A 256 -4.82 -14.29 -7.89
N ASN A 257 -3.65 -14.73 -8.34
CA ASN A 257 -2.59 -15.14 -7.44
C ASN A 257 -1.68 -13.95 -7.13
N TYR A 258 -2.02 -13.22 -6.06
CA TYR A 258 -1.21 -12.11 -5.56
C TYR A 258 -0.52 -12.41 -4.23
N ARG A 259 -0.40 -13.68 -3.87
CA ARG A 259 0.24 -14.07 -2.60
C ARG A 259 1.70 -13.66 -2.56
N MET A 260 2.12 -13.04 -1.47
CA MET A 260 3.52 -12.89 -1.12
C MET A 260 4.10 -14.27 -0.76
N THR A 261 5.33 -14.53 -1.15
CA THR A 261 6.04 -15.76 -0.77
C THR A 261 6.63 -15.64 0.62
N GLU A 262 6.95 -16.76 1.25
CA GLU A 262 7.63 -16.78 2.56
C GLU A 262 9.04 -16.18 2.51
N ILE A 263 9.67 -16.17 1.34
CA ILE A 263 10.99 -15.52 1.13
C ILE A 263 10.84 -14.00 1.09
N GLN A 264 9.73 -13.49 0.56
CA GLN A 264 9.46 -12.05 0.53
C GLN A 264 9.02 -11.53 1.90
N SER A 265 8.34 -12.36 2.68
CA SER A 265 7.79 -12.00 4.00
C SER A 265 8.85 -12.00 5.08
#